data_ff9df66e6714123dce9610ed10bf6b67
#
_entry.id   ff9df66e6714123dce9610ed10bf6b67
#
_cell.length_a   1.000
_cell.length_b   1.000
_cell.length_c   1.000
_cell.angle_alpha   90.00
_cell.angle_beta   90.00
_cell.angle_gamma   90.00
#
_symmetry.space_group_name_H-M   'P 1'
#
loop_
_entity.id
_entity.type
_entity.pdbx_description
1 polymer ?
#
loop_
_entity_poly.entity_id
_entity_poly.type
_entity_poly.pdbx_seq_one_letter_code
_entity_poly.pdbx_strand_id
1 'polypeptide(L)'
;MEVLEKVNRNESDVSMKTLISFGMGSLGNNIICAMIGTYLTIYLTDSFGISAAAVGTLFLVARIIDAITDPIMGMIVDNTKSKMGKSRPYLLFVPIFMGIATIMCFSSPNLSDTGKIVWVYISYILWGICFTAMDTPYWSLSANITQSAQGRTKIITSA
;
A
#
# COMPACT_ATOMS: atom_id res chain seq x y z
N MET A 1 7.64 33.47 -25.87
CA MET A 1 7.08 32.11 -26.08
C MET A 1 8.12 31.04 -25.92
N GLU A 2 9.28 31.15 -26.55
CA GLU A 2 10.39 30.12 -26.50
C GLU A 2 10.96 29.90 -25.09
N VAL A 3 11.01 30.90 -24.23
CA VAL A 3 11.47 30.81 -22.82
C VAL A 3 10.46 30.03 -21.98
N LEU A 4 9.16 30.25 -22.17
CA LEU A 4 8.10 29.53 -21.48
C LEU A 4 8.03 28.07 -21.94
N GLU A 5 8.34 27.81 -23.19
CA GLU A 5 8.39 26.45 -23.75
C GLU A 5 9.62 25.66 -23.24
N LYS A 6 10.77 26.33 -23.06
CA LYS A 6 11.98 25.75 -22.45
C LYS A 6 11.79 25.47 -20.94
N VAL A 7 11.15 26.38 -20.22
CA VAL A 7 10.81 26.18 -18.79
C VAL A 7 9.85 24.99 -18.65
N ASN A 8 8.80 24.93 -19.47
CA ASN A 8 7.82 23.85 -19.45
C ASN A 8 8.42 22.49 -19.85
N ARG A 9 9.43 22.50 -20.74
CA ARG A 9 10.14 21.27 -21.17
C ARG A 9 11.09 20.76 -20.10
N ASN A 10 11.78 21.65 -19.35
CA ASN A 10 12.64 21.26 -18.23
C ASN A 10 11.85 20.77 -17.00
N GLU A 11 10.64 21.29 -16.75
CA GLU A 11 9.78 20.82 -15.65
C GLU A 11 9.09 19.49 -15.97
N SER A 12 8.97 19.10 -17.24
CA SER A 12 8.36 17.83 -17.66
C SER A 12 9.37 16.66 -17.70
N ASP A 13 10.67 16.90 -17.56
CA ASP A 13 11.70 15.87 -17.66
C ASP A 13 11.98 15.23 -16.29
N VAL A 14 11.14 14.28 -15.92
CA VAL A 14 11.42 13.38 -14.79
C VAL A 14 12.54 12.44 -15.20
N SER A 15 13.59 12.36 -14.38
CA SER A 15 14.74 11.48 -14.64
C SER A 15 14.30 10.02 -14.82
N MET A 16 14.87 9.31 -15.79
CA MET A 16 14.61 7.89 -16.01
C MET A 16 14.89 7.05 -14.76
N LYS A 17 15.90 7.41 -13.96
CA LYS A 17 16.18 6.76 -12.66
C LYS A 17 15.01 6.89 -11.69
N THR A 18 14.36 8.05 -11.63
CA THR A 18 13.19 8.29 -10.77
C THR A 18 12.00 7.46 -11.25
N LEU A 19 11.75 7.38 -12.56
CA LEU A 19 10.69 6.57 -13.15
C LEU A 19 10.89 5.09 -12.83
N ILE A 20 12.09 4.56 -13.04
CA ILE A 20 12.40 3.16 -12.74
C ILE A 20 12.26 2.88 -11.23
N SER A 21 12.80 3.75 -10.37
CA SER A 21 12.69 3.55 -8.92
C SER A 21 11.25 3.58 -8.44
N PHE A 22 10.44 4.47 -9.00
CA PHE A 22 9.02 4.55 -8.67
C PHE A 22 8.27 3.31 -9.18
N GLY A 23 8.48 2.89 -10.44
CA GLY A 23 7.88 1.69 -11.00
C GLY A 23 8.25 0.41 -10.24
N MET A 24 9.51 0.27 -9.81
CA MET A 24 9.93 -0.88 -8.98
C MET A 24 9.24 -0.90 -7.62
N GLY A 25 9.01 0.26 -7.00
CA GLY A 25 8.26 0.38 -5.76
C GLY A 25 6.80 -0.07 -5.93
N SER A 26 6.14 0.38 -7.01
CA SER A 26 4.78 -0.05 -7.36
C SER A 26 4.70 -1.55 -7.62
N LEU A 27 5.64 -2.09 -8.38
CA LEU A 27 5.68 -3.51 -8.71
C LEU A 27 5.80 -4.36 -7.43
N GLY A 28 6.66 -3.98 -6.49
CA GLY A 28 6.77 -4.66 -5.20
C GLY A 28 5.46 -4.62 -4.39
N ASN A 29 4.82 -3.45 -4.32
CA ASN A 29 3.52 -3.28 -3.64
C ASN A 29 2.43 -4.13 -4.29
N ASN A 30 2.34 -4.12 -5.64
CA ASN A 30 1.36 -4.90 -6.39
C ASN A 30 1.55 -6.41 -6.24
N ILE A 31 2.79 -6.91 -6.19
CA ILE A 31 3.06 -8.35 -5.96
C ILE A 31 2.51 -8.79 -4.60
N ILE A 32 2.76 -8.05 -3.53
CA ILE A 32 2.26 -8.38 -2.20
C ILE A 32 0.73 -8.31 -2.17
N CYS A 33 0.12 -7.30 -2.78
CA CYS A 33 -1.32 -7.15 -2.88
C CYS A 33 -1.97 -8.31 -3.66
N ALA A 34 -1.39 -8.68 -4.80
CA ALA A 34 -1.86 -9.80 -5.61
C ALA A 34 -1.73 -11.14 -4.88
N MET A 35 -0.64 -11.33 -4.13
CA MET A 35 -0.43 -12.52 -3.31
C MET A 35 -1.53 -12.66 -2.25
N ILE A 36 -1.81 -11.61 -1.50
CA ILE A 36 -2.90 -11.60 -0.52
C ILE A 36 -4.27 -11.78 -1.20
N GLY A 37 -4.56 -11.03 -2.27
CA GLY A 37 -5.85 -11.08 -2.94
C GLY A 37 -6.18 -12.43 -3.57
N THR A 38 -5.16 -13.15 -4.07
CA THR A 38 -5.36 -14.42 -4.77
C THR A 38 -5.23 -15.62 -3.83
N TYR A 39 -4.17 -15.67 -3.03
CA TYR A 39 -3.83 -16.89 -2.28
C TYR A 39 -4.40 -16.92 -0.87
N LEU A 40 -4.67 -15.77 -0.24
CA LEU A 40 -5.15 -15.76 1.13
C LEU A 40 -6.51 -16.44 1.27
N THR A 41 -7.44 -16.22 0.33
CA THR A 41 -8.75 -16.86 0.35
C THR A 41 -8.62 -18.38 0.32
N ILE A 42 -7.82 -18.91 -0.62
CA ILE A 42 -7.57 -20.35 -0.76
C ILE A 42 -6.91 -20.92 0.50
N TYR A 43 -5.91 -20.22 1.03
CA TYR A 43 -5.22 -20.64 2.24
C TYR A 43 -6.17 -20.72 3.45
N LEU A 44 -7.03 -19.71 3.64
CA LEU A 44 -7.96 -19.65 4.77
C LEU A 44 -9.06 -20.72 4.69
N THR A 45 -9.55 -21.02 3.48
CA THR A 45 -10.61 -22.02 3.29
C THR A 45 -10.05 -23.44 3.29
N ASP A 46 -9.00 -23.70 2.52
CA ASP A 46 -8.54 -25.06 2.25
C ASP A 46 -7.53 -25.57 3.29
N SER A 47 -6.61 -24.70 3.73
CA SER A 47 -5.55 -25.07 4.66
C SER A 47 -5.88 -24.74 6.11
N PHE A 48 -6.50 -23.60 6.36
CA PHE A 48 -6.82 -23.15 7.72
C PHE A 48 -8.21 -23.61 8.20
N GLY A 49 -9.09 -24.03 7.26
CA GLY A 49 -10.39 -24.64 7.54
C GLY A 49 -11.46 -23.63 7.97
N ILE A 50 -11.35 -22.35 7.61
CA ILE A 50 -12.35 -21.31 7.89
C ILE A 50 -13.41 -21.34 6.79
N SER A 51 -14.69 -21.21 7.17
CA SER A 51 -15.78 -21.20 6.19
C SER A 51 -15.66 -19.99 5.23
N ALA A 52 -15.99 -20.19 3.95
CA ALA A 52 -15.96 -19.11 2.95
C ALA A 52 -16.85 -17.91 3.34
N ALA A 53 -17.95 -18.15 4.07
CA ALA A 53 -18.79 -17.09 4.60
C ALA A 53 -18.05 -16.21 5.62
N ALA A 54 -17.25 -16.81 6.52
CA ALA A 54 -16.46 -16.07 7.49
C ALA A 54 -15.32 -15.30 6.82
N VAL A 55 -14.71 -15.82 5.75
CA VAL A 55 -13.72 -15.09 4.94
C VAL A 55 -14.37 -13.92 4.21
N GLY A 56 -15.59 -14.10 3.66
CA GLY A 56 -16.34 -13.01 3.04
C GLY A 56 -16.68 -11.88 4.03
N THR A 57 -17.10 -12.22 5.25
CA THR A 57 -17.33 -11.20 6.30
C THR A 57 -16.05 -10.51 6.75
N LEU A 58 -14.92 -11.21 6.81
CA LEU A 58 -13.61 -10.63 7.07
C LEU A 58 -13.29 -9.52 6.05
N PHE A 59 -13.41 -9.82 4.76
CA PHE A 59 -13.13 -8.84 3.72
C PHE A 59 -14.07 -7.65 3.76
N LEU A 60 -15.35 -7.87 4.07
CA LEU A 60 -16.32 -6.78 4.21
C LEU A 60 -15.95 -5.87 5.39
N VAL A 61 -15.64 -6.43 6.55
CA VAL A 61 -15.22 -5.68 7.74
C VAL A 61 -13.94 -4.89 7.44
N ALA A 62 -12.97 -5.53 6.78
CA ALA A 62 -11.73 -4.85 6.40
C ALA A 62 -12.00 -3.65 5.48
N ARG A 63 -12.88 -3.78 4.48
CA ARG A 63 -13.26 -2.65 3.60
C ARG A 63 -13.90 -1.48 4.35
N ILE A 64 -14.69 -1.75 5.38
CA ILE A 64 -15.25 -0.69 6.22
C ILE A 64 -14.14 0.01 7.01
N ILE A 65 -13.17 -0.75 7.52
CA ILE A 65 -12.01 -0.20 8.24
C ILE A 65 -11.16 0.63 7.28
N ASP A 66 -10.86 0.13 6.07
CA ASP A 66 -10.10 0.85 5.04
C ASP A 66 -10.77 2.20 4.71
N ALA A 67 -12.08 2.24 4.52
CA ALA A 67 -12.81 3.47 4.24
C ALA A 67 -12.65 4.55 5.33
N ILE A 68 -12.36 4.15 6.56
CA ILE A 68 -12.08 5.05 7.69
C ILE A 68 -10.60 5.38 7.78
N THR A 69 -9.74 4.38 7.61
CA THR A 69 -8.29 4.55 7.81
C THR A 69 -7.61 5.29 6.66
N ASP A 70 -8.10 5.18 5.42
CA ASP A 70 -7.52 5.85 4.26
C ASP A 70 -7.54 7.39 4.39
N PRO A 71 -8.68 8.05 4.69
CA PRO A 71 -8.70 9.49 4.94
C PRO A 71 -7.84 9.91 6.14
N ILE A 72 -7.85 9.12 7.21
CA ILE A 72 -7.05 9.39 8.41
C ILE A 72 -5.56 9.36 8.05
N MET A 73 -5.14 8.33 7.31
CA MET A 73 -3.74 8.22 6.90
C MET A 73 -3.33 9.36 5.96
N GLY A 74 -4.21 9.78 5.05
CA GLY A 74 -3.99 10.96 4.21
C GLY A 74 -3.71 12.21 5.06
N MET A 75 -4.54 12.47 6.07
CA MET A 75 -4.34 13.59 7.00
C MET A 75 -3.03 13.48 7.80
N ILE A 76 -2.67 12.28 8.25
CA ILE A 76 -1.41 12.03 8.98
C ILE A 76 -0.21 12.34 8.09
N VAL A 77 -0.20 11.84 6.84
CA VAL A 77 0.88 12.09 5.88
C VAL A 77 1.01 13.57 5.57
N ASP A 78 -0.11 14.27 5.34
CA ASP A 78 -0.10 15.71 5.03
C ASP A 78 0.43 16.57 6.17
N ASN A 79 0.17 16.17 7.42
CA ASN A 79 0.65 16.88 8.61
C ASN A 79 2.04 16.44 9.06
N THR A 80 2.63 15.42 8.44
CA THR A 80 3.94 14.91 8.83
C THR A 80 5.05 15.91 8.50
N LYS A 81 5.80 16.33 9.53
CA LYS A 81 6.97 17.19 9.44
C LYS A 81 8.22 16.37 9.70
N SER A 82 8.85 15.84 8.65
CA SER A 82 10.08 15.07 8.75
C SER A 82 11.22 15.73 7.97
N LYS A 83 12.47 15.58 8.46
CA LYS A 83 13.69 16.00 7.75
C LYS A 83 13.85 15.29 6.40
N MET A 84 13.24 14.12 6.22
CA MET A 84 13.28 13.32 4.99
C MET A 84 12.12 13.64 4.03
N GLY A 85 11.22 14.55 4.39
CA GLY A 85 9.98 14.84 3.65
C GLY A 85 8.78 14.11 4.24
N LYS A 86 7.57 14.36 3.69
CA LYS A 86 6.30 13.86 4.25
C LYS A 86 6.13 12.34 4.06
N SER A 87 6.42 11.81 2.87
CA SER A 87 6.11 10.42 2.48
C SER A 87 7.25 9.43 2.72
N ARG A 88 8.52 9.87 2.64
CA ARG A 88 9.68 8.97 2.68
C ARG A 88 9.83 8.14 3.95
N PRO A 89 9.58 8.65 5.17
CA PRO A 89 9.71 7.85 6.38
C PRO A 89 8.75 6.65 6.40
N TYR A 90 7.53 6.82 5.88
CA TYR A 90 6.57 5.72 5.78
C TYR A 90 7.05 4.64 4.81
N LEU A 91 7.55 5.02 3.64
CA LEU A 91 8.06 4.08 2.65
C LEU A 91 9.30 3.32 3.11
N LEU A 92 10.03 3.82 4.10
CA LEU A 92 11.20 3.15 4.66
C LEU A 92 10.82 2.16 5.78
N PHE A 93 9.91 2.54 6.67
CA PHE A 93 9.62 1.74 7.87
C PHE A 93 8.42 0.80 7.71
N VAL A 94 7.36 1.25 7.05
CA VAL A 94 6.13 0.47 6.92
C VAL A 94 6.30 -0.87 6.19
N PRO A 95 7.17 -1.02 5.16
CA PRO A 95 7.36 -2.30 4.49
C PRO A 95 7.81 -3.43 5.43
N ILE A 96 8.56 -3.11 6.48
CA ILE A 96 9.00 -4.09 7.49
C ILE A 96 7.78 -4.63 8.25
N PHE A 97 6.90 -3.74 8.73
CA PHE A 97 5.68 -4.14 9.42
C PHE A 97 4.69 -4.86 8.50
N MET A 98 4.60 -4.43 7.25
CA MET A 98 3.79 -5.09 6.22
C MET A 98 4.28 -6.52 5.94
N GLY A 99 5.59 -6.74 5.89
CA GLY A 99 6.19 -8.08 5.79
C GLY A 99 5.80 -8.98 6.97
N ILE A 100 5.90 -8.46 8.20
CA ILE A 100 5.50 -9.18 9.41
C ILE A 100 4.00 -9.50 9.38
N ALA A 101 3.15 -8.54 9.05
CA ALA A 101 1.70 -8.74 8.94
C ALA A 101 1.35 -9.78 7.85
N THR A 102 2.07 -9.80 6.72
CA THR A 102 1.91 -10.80 5.68
C THR A 102 2.25 -12.21 6.19
N ILE A 103 3.35 -12.36 6.93
CA ILE A 103 3.71 -13.63 7.56
C ILE A 103 2.62 -14.06 8.55
N MET A 104 2.08 -13.15 9.35
CA MET A 104 0.97 -13.45 10.27
C MET A 104 -0.27 -13.94 9.54
N CYS A 105 -0.63 -13.35 8.40
CA CYS A 105 -1.79 -13.77 7.59
C CYS A 105 -1.67 -15.22 7.08
N PHE A 106 -0.45 -15.68 6.79
CA PHE A 106 -0.18 -17.05 6.33
C PHE A 106 0.33 -17.99 7.44
N SER A 107 0.30 -17.55 8.68
CA SER A 107 0.67 -18.39 9.83
C SER A 107 -0.55 -19.16 10.35
N SER A 108 -0.34 -20.43 10.71
CA SER A 108 -1.36 -21.31 11.28
C SER A 108 -1.03 -21.69 12.73
N PRO A 109 -1.24 -20.81 13.70
CA PRO A 109 -1.04 -21.17 15.10
C PRO A 109 -2.06 -22.24 15.54
N ASN A 110 -1.63 -23.17 16.39
CA ASN A 110 -2.49 -24.21 16.96
C ASN A 110 -3.47 -23.59 17.97
N LEU A 111 -4.57 -23.06 17.49
CA LEU A 111 -5.63 -22.43 18.26
C LEU A 111 -6.96 -23.19 18.12
N SER A 112 -7.88 -22.96 19.05
CA SER A 112 -9.27 -23.40 18.90
C SER A 112 -9.92 -22.76 17.66
N ASP A 113 -11.03 -23.31 17.16
CA ASP A 113 -11.69 -22.79 15.96
C ASP A 113 -12.06 -21.31 16.07
N THR A 114 -12.55 -20.87 17.24
CA THR A 114 -12.79 -19.46 17.52
C THR A 114 -11.49 -18.66 17.54
N GLY A 115 -10.42 -19.20 18.11
CA GLY A 115 -9.11 -18.56 18.15
C GLY A 115 -8.51 -18.35 16.77
N LYS A 116 -8.71 -19.29 15.85
CA LYS A 116 -8.29 -19.16 14.45
C LYS A 116 -8.97 -17.98 13.74
N ILE A 117 -10.30 -17.86 13.91
CA ILE A 117 -11.06 -16.75 13.32
C ILE A 117 -10.53 -15.41 13.85
N VAL A 118 -10.38 -15.27 15.17
CA VAL A 118 -9.86 -14.04 15.78
C VAL A 118 -8.44 -13.72 15.28
N TRP A 119 -7.57 -14.73 15.17
CA TRP A 119 -6.22 -14.56 14.65
C TRP A 119 -6.20 -14.01 13.23
N VAL A 120 -7.02 -14.59 12.35
CA VAL A 120 -7.12 -14.15 10.95
C VAL A 120 -7.67 -12.73 10.84
N TYR A 121 -8.68 -12.37 11.63
CA TYR A 121 -9.22 -11.02 11.66
C TYR A 121 -8.15 -10.01 12.08
N ILE A 122 -7.43 -10.27 13.18
CA ILE A 122 -6.36 -9.38 13.66
C ILE A 122 -5.25 -9.24 12.62
N SER A 123 -4.78 -10.36 12.07
CA SER A 123 -3.67 -10.37 11.11
C SER A 123 -4.03 -9.61 9.82
N TYR A 124 -5.23 -9.83 9.30
CA TYR A 124 -5.67 -9.21 8.06
C TYR A 124 -5.97 -7.71 8.23
N ILE A 125 -6.59 -7.31 9.34
CA ILE A 125 -6.82 -5.88 9.65
C ILE A 125 -5.49 -5.17 9.84
N LEU A 126 -4.52 -5.77 10.56
CA LEU A 126 -3.20 -5.22 10.72
C LEU A 126 -2.48 -5.05 9.38
N TRP A 127 -2.61 -6.05 8.50
CA TRP A 127 -2.06 -5.98 7.15
C TRP A 127 -2.70 -4.84 6.35
N GLY A 128 -4.03 -4.68 6.39
CA GLY A 128 -4.75 -3.58 5.72
C GLY A 128 -4.27 -2.20 6.19
N ILE A 129 -4.13 -2.00 7.51
CA ILE A 129 -3.60 -0.74 8.07
C ILE A 129 -2.17 -0.48 7.58
N CYS A 130 -1.31 -1.48 7.55
CA CYS A 130 0.05 -1.34 7.02
C CYS A 130 0.03 -1.03 5.51
N PHE A 131 -0.87 -1.67 4.75
CA PHE A 131 -1.05 -1.42 3.33
C PHE A 131 -1.44 0.04 3.08
N THR A 132 -2.47 0.55 3.74
CA THR A 132 -2.89 1.96 3.66
C THR A 132 -1.77 2.92 4.05
N ALA A 133 -1.02 2.59 5.13
CA ALA A 133 0.10 3.40 5.60
C ALA A 133 1.29 3.42 4.63
N MET A 134 1.38 2.48 3.70
CA MET A 134 2.38 2.45 2.63
C MET A 134 1.84 3.06 1.33
N ASP A 135 0.63 2.71 0.93
CA ASP A 135 0.04 3.08 -0.36
C ASP A 135 -0.27 4.58 -0.44
N THR A 136 -0.89 5.15 0.59
CA THR A 136 -1.24 6.58 0.64
C THR A 136 -0.02 7.50 0.47
N PRO A 137 1.09 7.36 1.23
CA PRO A 137 2.28 8.19 1.01
C PRO A 137 3.01 7.87 -0.29
N TYR A 138 2.87 6.65 -0.82
CA TYR A 138 3.45 6.28 -2.10
C TYR A 138 2.82 7.09 -3.25
N TRP A 139 1.50 7.14 -3.33
CA TRP A 139 0.79 7.93 -4.33
C TRP A 139 0.96 9.44 -4.11
N SER A 140 1.01 9.91 -2.86
CA SER A 140 1.33 11.30 -2.51
C SER A 140 2.73 11.71 -2.99
N LEU A 141 3.69 10.78 -3.05
CA LEU A 141 5.04 11.04 -3.54
C LEU A 141 5.03 11.44 -5.03
N SER A 142 4.17 10.85 -5.86
CA SER A 142 4.05 11.19 -7.28
C SER A 142 3.72 12.67 -7.49
N ALA A 143 2.89 13.23 -6.63
CA ALA A 143 2.51 14.65 -6.65
C ALA A 143 3.65 15.58 -6.20
N ASN A 144 4.59 15.08 -5.40
CA ASN A 144 5.72 15.85 -4.87
C ASN A 144 6.97 15.78 -5.76
N ILE A 145 7.07 14.79 -6.65
CA ILE A 145 8.23 14.63 -7.56
C ILE A 145 8.18 15.66 -8.68
N THR A 146 6.99 15.98 -9.19
CA THR A 146 6.82 16.98 -10.25
C THR A 146 5.52 17.75 -10.11
N GLN A 147 5.56 19.04 -10.39
CA GLN A 147 4.39 19.91 -10.42
C GLN A 147 3.71 19.94 -11.79
N SER A 148 4.38 19.46 -12.84
CA SER A 148 3.82 19.44 -14.17
C SER A 148 2.83 18.27 -14.37
N ALA A 149 1.70 18.54 -15.04
CA ALA A 149 0.70 17.51 -15.35
C ALA A 149 1.29 16.36 -16.20
N GLN A 150 2.15 16.71 -17.16
CA GLN A 150 2.82 15.74 -18.04
C GLN A 150 3.82 14.86 -17.28
N GLY A 151 4.58 15.43 -16.34
CA GLY A 151 5.50 14.70 -15.48
C GLY A 151 4.77 13.72 -14.57
N ARG A 152 3.63 14.12 -13.98
CA ARG A 152 2.76 13.23 -13.18
C ARG A 152 2.24 12.06 -13.99
N THR A 153 1.76 12.32 -15.21
CA THR A 153 1.30 11.26 -16.11
C THR A 153 2.40 10.25 -16.39
N LYS A 154 3.63 10.71 -16.69
CA LYS A 154 4.78 9.81 -16.91
C LYS A 154 5.08 8.94 -15.69
N ILE A 155 5.05 9.51 -14.47
CA ILE A 155 5.29 8.77 -13.21
C ILE A 155 4.19 7.73 -12.98
N ILE A 156 2.92 8.11 -13.11
CA ILE A 156 1.79 7.21 -12.89
C ILE A 156 1.78 6.09 -13.94
N THR A 157 2.14 6.38 -15.19
CA THR A 157 2.21 5.37 -16.26
C THR A 157 3.39 4.40 -16.09
N SER A 158 4.41 4.77 -15.29
CA SER A 158 5.56 3.89 -14.98
C SER A 158 5.29 2.95 -13.80
N ALA A 159 4.21 3.14 -13.05
CA ALA A 159 3.81 2.36 -11.87
C ALA A 159 2.91 1.19 -12.24
#